data_42b246f3a3020ecd774640860997ef2d
#
_entry.id   42b246f3a3020ecd774640860997ef2d
#
_cell.length_a   1.000
_cell.length_b   1.000
_cell.length_c   1.000
_cell.angle_alpha   90.00
_cell.angle_beta   90.00
_cell.angle_gamma   90.00
#
_symmetry.space_group_name_H-M   'P 1'
#
loop_
_entity.id
_entity.type
_entity.pdbx_description
1 polymer ?
#
loop_
_entity_poly.entity_id
_entity_poly.type
_entity_poly.pdbx_seq_one_letter_code
_entity_poly.pdbx_strand_id
1 'polypeptide(L)'
;MPCTFDYKVDEQLVPLTQLQPGMRVLVPFGNQRKVAVILSLKTETAVPEGKIKSNIEVIDDSPVLSAQHLELLKFTARYYCYPLGETIHIALPSALRQGECPDKTSINMVTLSEKGALLPSLKAKTQLNLLKQLSASGKSSLTELKALGFNKKTIDTF
;
A
#
# COMPACT_ATOMS: atom_id res chain seq x y z
N MET A 1 -15.17 19.45 -12.49
CA MET A 1 -16.16 19.48 -11.41
C MET A 1 -15.67 18.58 -10.29
N PRO A 2 -15.76 18.98 -9.02
CA PRO A 2 -15.40 18.10 -7.91
C PRO A 2 -16.50 17.05 -7.78
N CYS A 3 -16.27 15.84 -8.30
CA CYS A 3 -17.24 14.78 -8.20
C CYS A 3 -16.91 13.94 -6.95
N THR A 4 -17.63 14.15 -5.88
CA THR A 4 -17.75 13.21 -4.77
C THR A 4 -18.98 12.34 -5.01
N PHE A 5 -18.93 11.09 -4.59
CA PHE A 5 -20.01 10.13 -4.75
C PHE A 5 -20.45 9.62 -3.38
N ASP A 6 -21.75 9.49 -3.19
CA ASP A 6 -22.32 8.94 -1.98
C ASP A 6 -22.57 7.45 -2.17
N TYR A 7 -22.20 6.66 -1.18
CA TYR A 7 -22.40 5.22 -1.12
C TYR A 7 -23.12 4.85 0.17
N LYS A 8 -23.98 3.84 0.11
CA LYS A 8 -24.64 3.29 1.30
C LYS A 8 -23.76 2.22 1.92
N VAL A 9 -23.53 2.34 3.22
CA VAL A 9 -22.85 1.32 4.01
C VAL A 9 -23.87 0.31 4.48
N ASP A 10 -23.59 -0.97 4.30
CA ASP A 10 -24.34 -2.04 4.90
C ASP A 10 -23.78 -2.32 6.30
N GLU A 11 -24.47 -1.90 7.33
CA GLU A 11 -24.05 -2.03 8.72
C GLU A 11 -23.90 -3.48 9.18
N GLN A 12 -24.55 -4.43 8.49
CA GLN A 12 -24.40 -5.86 8.77
C GLN A 12 -23.04 -6.40 8.30
N LEU A 13 -22.46 -5.78 7.27
CA LEU A 13 -21.18 -6.20 6.69
C LEU A 13 -20.01 -5.38 7.25
N VAL A 14 -20.21 -4.09 7.49
CA VAL A 14 -19.18 -3.15 7.97
C VAL A 14 -19.76 -2.26 9.05
N PRO A 15 -19.36 -2.41 10.32
CA PRO A 15 -19.78 -1.51 11.39
C PRO A 15 -19.35 -0.08 11.12
N LEU A 16 -20.28 0.88 11.19
CA LEU A 16 -20.00 2.30 10.98
C LEU A 16 -18.91 2.85 11.91
N THR A 17 -18.78 2.26 13.10
CA THR A 17 -17.76 2.63 14.10
C THR A 17 -16.34 2.37 13.64
N GLN A 18 -16.14 1.50 12.64
CA GLN A 18 -14.84 1.19 12.08
C GLN A 18 -14.45 2.11 10.93
N LEU A 19 -15.41 2.82 10.35
CA LEU A 19 -15.15 3.70 9.21
C LEU A 19 -14.70 5.07 9.67
N GLN A 20 -13.62 5.56 9.06
CA GLN A 20 -13.07 6.87 9.32
C GLN A 20 -12.69 7.59 8.01
N PRO A 21 -12.82 8.94 7.95
CA PRO A 21 -12.27 9.70 6.85
C PRO A 21 -10.77 9.42 6.67
N GLY A 22 -10.34 9.28 5.42
CA GLY A 22 -8.96 8.95 5.07
C GLY A 22 -8.69 7.46 4.87
N MET A 23 -9.61 6.56 5.20
CA MET A 23 -9.54 5.14 4.89
C MET A 23 -9.86 4.91 3.42
N ARG A 24 -9.26 3.87 2.84
CA ARG A 24 -9.56 3.42 1.48
C ARG A 24 -10.63 2.34 1.52
N VAL A 25 -11.48 2.41 0.52
CA VAL A 25 -12.56 1.43 0.30
C VAL A 25 -12.59 1.03 -1.16
N LEU A 26 -12.98 -0.19 -1.43
CA LEU A 26 -13.26 -0.66 -2.77
C LEU A 26 -14.75 -0.51 -3.05
N VAL A 27 -15.09 0.31 -4.05
CA VAL A 27 -16.47 0.69 -4.36
C VAL A 27 -16.84 0.32 -5.80
N PRO A 28 -18.12 -0.01 -6.07
CA PRO A 28 -18.60 -0.23 -7.43
C PRO A 28 -18.71 1.12 -8.17
N PHE A 29 -17.97 1.25 -9.28
CA PHE A 29 -17.99 2.43 -10.14
C PHE A 29 -18.20 2.04 -11.60
N GLY A 30 -19.35 2.36 -12.17
CA GLY A 30 -19.75 1.81 -13.48
C GLY A 30 -19.82 0.28 -13.41
N ASN A 31 -19.10 -0.38 -14.33
CA ASN A 31 -18.98 -1.83 -14.41
C ASN A 31 -17.69 -2.37 -13.76
N GLN A 32 -16.97 -1.53 -13.03
CA GLN A 32 -15.71 -1.87 -12.39
C GLN A 32 -15.78 -1.60 -10.90
N ARG A 33 -14.86 -2.19 -10.13
CA ARG A 33 -14.58 -1.80 -8.75
C ARG A 33 -13.35 -0.89 -8.73
N LYS A 34 -13.42 0.20 -7.96
CA LYS A 34 -12.33 1.16 -7.84
C LYS A 34 -12.00 1.45 -6.38
N VAL A 35 -10.75 1.68 -6.12
CA VAL A 35 -10.29 2.18 -4.82
C VAL A 35 -10.69 3.64 -4.69
N ALA A 36 -11.39 3.94 -3.63
CA ALA A 36 -11.82 5.28 -3.24
C ALA A 36 -11.34 5.62 -1.84
N VAL A 37 -11.32 6.90 -1.48
CA VAL A 37 -10.99 7.38 -0.14
C VAL A 37 -12.23 7.98 0.48
N ILE A 38 -12.53 7.61 1.72
CA ILE A 38 -13.63 8.17 2.49
C ILE A 38 -13.28 9.62 2.84
N LEU A 39 -14.13 10.56 2.42
CA LEU A 39 -13.96 11.98 2.71
C LEU A 39 -14.74 12.42 3.96
N SER A 40 -15.92 11.85 4.17
CA SER A 40 -16.80 12.11 5.30
C SER A 40 -17.83 11.01 5.44
N LEU A 41 -18.33 10.81 6.63
CA LEU A 41 -19.51 9.99 6.93
C LEU A 41 -20.69 10.94 7.10
N LYS A 42 -21.84 10.57 6.56
CA LYS A 42 -23.07 11.35 6.63
C LYS A 42 -24.24 10.42 6.93
N THR A 43 -25.22 10.93 7.64
CA THR A 43 -26.52 10.25 7.89
C THR A 43 -27.55 10.54 6.81
N GLU A 44 -27.39 11.66 6.11
CA GLU A 44 -28.31 12.12 5.07
C GLU A 44 -27.59 12.39 3.75
N THR A 45 -28.28 12.20 2.66
CA THR A 45 -27.79 12.47 1.30
C THR A 45 -28.87 13.10 0.46
N ALA A 46 -28.47 13.99 -0.46
CA ALA A 46 -29.36 14.56 -1.46
C ALA A 46 -29.57 13.63 -2.68
N VAL A 47 -28.84 12.51 -2.75
CA VAL A 47 -28.91 11.57 -3.87
C VAL A 47 -30.13 10.66 -3.68
N PRO A 48 -31.01 10.50 -4.70
CA PRO A 48 -32.13 9.56 -4.64
C PRO A 48 -31.69 8.13 -4.31
N GLU A 49 -32.38 7.43 -3.42
CA GLU A 49 -32.01 6.07 -2.95
C GLU A 49 -31.73 5.08 -4.08
N GLY A 50 -32.51 5.13 -5.16
CA GLY A 50 -32.32 4.24 -6.32
C GLY A 50 -31.02 4.48 -7.12
N LYS A 51 -30.30 5.56 -6.85
CA LYS A 51 -29.02 5.87 -7.49
C LYS A 51 -27.81 5.64 -6.58
N ILE A 52 -28.04 5.40 -5.29
CA ILE A 52 -26.99 5.13 -4.32
C ILE A 52 -26.58 3.67 -4.45
N LYS A 53 -25.29 3.44 -4.70
CA LYS A 53 -24.75 2.09 -4.72
C LYS A 53 -24.34 1.66 -3.31
N SER A 54 -24.53 0.38 -3.02
CA SER A 54 -23.99 -0.33 -1.85
C SER A 54 -22.83 -1.23 -2.27
N ASN A 55 -22.39 -2.16 -1.42
CA ASN A 55 -21.27 -3.07 -1.62
C ASN A 55 -19.89 -2.40 -1.52
N ILE A 56 -19.69 -1.70 -0.42
CA ILE A 56 -18.39 -1.15 -0.05
C ILE A 56 -17.59 -2.25 0.66
N GLU A 57 -16.32 -2.39 0.28
CA GLU A 57 -15.37 -3.25 0.98
C GLU A 57 -14.25 -2.39 1.56
N VAL A 58 -14.00 -2.51 2.85
CA VAL A 58 -12.95 -1.75 3.53
C VAL A 58 -11.59 -2.40 3.26
N ILE A 59 -10.61 -1.59 2.87
CA ILE A 59 -9.26 -2.06 2.55
C ILE A 59 -8.35 -1.91 3.77
N ASP A 60 -8.53 -0.85 4.53
CA ASP A 60 -7.62 -0.43 5.59
C ASP A 60 -8.25 -0.61 6.97
N ASP A 61 -7.43 -0.97 7.96
CA ASP A 61 -7.82 -1.01 9.37
C ASP A 61 -7.69 0.37 10.05
N SER A 62 -7.01 1.31 9.41
CA SER A 62 -6.80 2.68 9.90
C SER A 62 -6.66 3.67 8.73
N PRO A 63 -6.90 4.98 8.97
CA PRO A 63 -6.79 5.97 7.92
C PRO A 63 -5.39 6.07 7.33
N VAL A 64 -5.27 5.89 6.01
CA VAL A 64 -4.02 6.08 5.24
C VAL A 64 -3.72 7.57 5.07
N LEU A 65 -4.76 8.40 4.98
CA LEU A 65 -4.66 9.85 4.96
C LEU A 65 -5.18 10.41 6.27
N SER A 66 -4.35 11.10 7.04
CA SER A 66 -4.78 11.79 8.26
C SER A 66 -5.77 12.93 7.93
N ALA A 67 -6.53 13.39 8.92
CA ALA A 67 -7.42 14.52 8.76
C ALA A 67 -6.70 15.77 8.23
N GLN A 68 -5.47 16.01 8.71
CA GLN A 68 -4.64 17.13 8.24
C GLN A 68 -4.24 16.99 6.78
N HIS A 69 -3.90 15.78 6.32
CA HIS A 69 -3.62 15.52 4.91
C HIS A 69 -4.86 15.74 4.04
N LEU A 70 -6.03 15.29 4.48
CA LEU A 70 -7.27 15.51 3.75
C LEU A 70 -7.59 17.01 3.60
N GLU A 71 -7.41 17.80 4.66
CA GLU A 71 -7.60 19.25 4.61
C GLU A 71 -6.61 19.92 3.67
N LEU A 72 -5.34 19.51 3.70
CA LEU A 72 -4.33 20.01 2.76
C LEU A 72 -4.70 19.70 1.31
N LEU A 73 -5.18 18.48 1.03
CA LEU A 73 -5.59 18.08 -0.32
C LEU A 73 -6.84 18.84 -0.78
N LYS A 74 -7.80 19.07 0.10
CA LYS A 74 -8.97 19.92 -0.19
C LYS A 74 -8.55 21.37 -0.49
N PHE A 75 -7.63 21.93 0.30
CA PHE A 75 -7.07 23.24 0.06
C PHE A 75 -6.36 23.30 -1.31
N THR A 76 -5.49 22.35 -1.59
CA THR A 76 -4.74 22.24 -2.85
C THR A 76 -5.68 22.17 -4.06
N ALA A 77 -6.68 21.29 -3.99
CA ALA A 77 -7.68 21.15 -5.06
C ALA A 77 -8.42 22.47 -5.32
N ARG A 78 -8.78 23.19 -4.27
CA ARG A 78 -9.47 24.50 -4.37
C ARG A 78 -8.54 25.57 -4.92
N TYR A 79 -7.32 25.65 -4.39
CA TYR A 79 -6.35 26.69 -4.77
C TYR A 79 -5.95 26.58 -6.24
N TYR A 80 -5.70 25.37 -6.74
CA TYR A 80 -5.31 25.13 -8.12
C TYR A 80 -6.50 24.87 -9.06
N CYS A 81 -7.73 25.00 -8.59
CA CYS A 81 -8.95 24.68 -9.36
C CYS A 81 -8.90 23.27 -9.97
N TYR A 82 -8.30 22.32 -9.27
CA TYR A 82 -8.10 20.95 -9.75
C TYR A 82 -9.07 19.98 -9.08
N PRO A 83 -9.56 18.92 -9.78
CA PRO A 83 -10.52 17.98 -9.20
C PRO A 83 -9.95 17.29 -7.94
N LEU A 84 -10.74 17.29 -6.85
CA LEU A 84 -10.30 16.73 -5.57
C LEU A 84 -9.94 15.24 -5.68
N GLY A 85 -10.72 14.47 -6.44
CA GLY A 85 -10.43 13.05 -6.66
C GLY A 85 -9.07 12.80 -7.29
N GLU A 86 -8.70 13.59 -8.30
CA GLU A 86 -7.39 13.53 -8.96
C GLU A 86 -6.27 13.99 -8.02
N THR A 87 -6.52 15.04 -7.21
CA THR A 87 -5.56 15.53 -6.21
C THR A 87 -5.23 14.42 -5.21
N ILE A 88 -6.25 13.72 -4.69
CA ILE A 88 -6.07 12.59 -3.78
C ILE A 88 -5.36 11.43 -4.49
N HIS A 89 -5.74 11.14 -5.73
CA HIS A 89 -5.13 10.08 -6.52
C HIS A 89 -3.63 10.29 -6.71
N ILE A 90 -3.20 11.52 -7.02
CA ILE A 90 -1.78 11.87 -7.19
C ILE A 90 -1.03 11.80 -5.86
N ALA A 91 -1.66 12.19 -4.76
CA ALA A 91 -1.05 12.18 -3.44
C ALA A 91 -0.77 10.76 -2.90
N LEU A 92 -1.52 9.76 -3.37
CA LEU A 92 -1.33 8.37 -2.96
C LEU A 92 -0.23 7.71 -3.81
N PRO A 93 0.73 6.97 -3.20
CA PRO A 93 1.64 6.08 -3.90
C PRO A 93 0.90 5.07 -4.79
N SER A 94 1.55 4.62 -5.87
CA SER A 94 0.93 3.70 -6.84
C SER A 94 0.42 2.39 -6.22
N ALA A 95 1.15 1.81 -5.29
CA ALA A 95 0.77 0.61 -4.55
C ALA A 95 -0.54 0.82 -3.77
N LEU A 96 -0.66 1.95 -3.07
CA LEU A 96 -1.87 2.28 -2.32
C LEU A 96 -3.07 2.55 -3.24
N ARG A 97 -2.86 3.15 -4.42
CA ARG A 97 -3.91 3.34 -5.42
C ARG A 97 -4.47 2.03 -5.96
N GLN A 98 -3.66 0.97 -5.96
CA GLN A 98 -4.05 -0.38 -6.40
C GLN A 98 -4.69 -1.23 -5.29
N GLY A 99 -4.81 -0.68 -4.09
CA GLY A 99 -5.41 -1.37 -2.94
C GLY A 99 -4.41 -2.22 -2.14
N GLU A 100 -3.10 -2.08 -2.39
CA GLU A 100 -2.09 -2.77 -1.60
C GLU A 100 -2.05 -2.23 -0.16
N CYS A 101 -1.69 -3.10 0.80
CA CYS A 101 -1.57 -2.71 2.20
C CYS A 101 -0.35 -1.79 2.41
N PRO A 102 -0.47 -0.69 3.18
CA PRO A 102 0.64 0.23 3.43
C PRO A 102 1.82 -0.44 4.15
N ASP A 103 1.56 -1.46 4.97
CA ASP A 103 2.57 -2.15 5.78
C ASP A 103 3.34 -3.23 5.03
N LYS A 104 3.04 -3.48 3.76
CA LYS A 104 3.76 -4.45 2.92
C LYS A 104 5.06 -3.90 2.33
N THR A 105 5.87 -3.22 3.12
CA THR A 105 7.28 -3.05 2.76
C THR A 105 8.01 -4.36 3.10
N SER A 106 7.91 -5.35 2.21
CA SER A 106 8.69 -6.57 2.36
C SER A 106 10.16 -6.25 2.11
N ILE A 107 10.96 -6.34 3.16
CA ILE A 107 12.41 -6.32 3.02
C ILE A 107 12.82 -7.75 2.69
N ASN A 108 13.38 -7.96 1.51
CA ASN A 108 13.94 -9.26 1.15
C ASN A 108 15.19 -9.52 1.98
N MET A 109 15.07 -10.43 2.94
CA MET A 109 16.17 -10.89 3.77
C MET A 109 16.80 -12.13 3.15
N VAL A 110 18.12 -12.16 3.14
CA VAL A 110 18.94 -13.30 2.70
C VAL A 110 19.51 -13.97 3.93
N THR A 111 19.30 -15.26 4.06
CA THR A 111 19.81 -16.10 5.15
C THR A 111 20.58 -17.27 4.57
N LEU A 112 21.61 -17.73 5.29
CA LEU A 112 22.30 -18.95 4.90
C LEU A 112 21.42 -20.16 5.21
N SER A 113 21.17 -21.02 4.23
CA SER A 113 20.50 -22.29 4.46
C SER A 113 21.48 -23.34 4.99
N GLU A 114 20.98 -24.40 5.66
CA GLU A 114 21.82 -25.51 6.12
C GLU A 114 22.62 -26.15 4.97
N LYS A 115 22.03 -26.27 3.78
CA LYS A 115 22.70 -26.76 2.58
C LYS A 115 23.81 -25.84 2.11
N GLY A 116 23.58 -24.49 2.19
CA GLY A 116 24.58 -23.50 1.80
C GLY A 116 25.79 -23.47 2.74
N ALA A 117 25.60 -23.79 4.02
CA ALA A 117 26.69 -23.91 4.99
C ALA A 117 27.62 -25.11 4.73
N LEU A 118 27.13 -26.14 4.03
CA LEU A 118 27.83 -27.40 3.74
C LEU A 118 28.54 -27.42 2.39
N LEU A 119 28.57 -26.33 1.61
CA LEU A 119 29.18 -26.28 0.30
C LEU A 119 30.72 -26.11 0.39
N PRO A 120 31.52 -27.18 0.29
CA PRO A 120 32.99 -27.12 0.50
C PRO A 120 33.76 -26.62 -0.73
N SER A 121 33.12 -26.32 -1.84
CA SER A 121 33.80 -26.08 -3.11
C SER A 121 33.45 -24.78 -3.81
N LEU A 122 33.47 -23.66 -3.09
CA LEU A 122 33.30 -22.35 -3.70
C LEU A 122 34.64 -21.82 -4.21
N LYS A 123 34.83 -21.88 -5.52
CA LYS A 123 36.08 -21.41 -6.18
C LYS A 123 36.15 -19.88 -6.36
N ALA A 124 35.01 -19.17 -6.26
CA ALA A 124 34.95 -17.73 -6.49
C ALA A 124 35.11 -16.95 -5.17
N LYS A 125 36.13 -16.07 -5.11
CA LYS A 125 36.39 -15.19 -3.95
C LYS A 125 35.15 -14.40 -3.49
N THR A 126 34.31 -13.96 -4.42
CA THR A 126 33.09 -13.19 -4.15
C THR A 126 32.07 -14.02 -3.39
N GLN A 127 31.90 -15.30 -3.75
CA GLN A 127 30.99 -16.22 -3.07
C GLN A 127 31.45 -16.53 -1.64
N LEU A 128 32.76 -16.72 -1.49
CA LEU A 128 33.36 -16.98 -0.18
C LEU A 128 33.22 -15.77 0.76
N ASN A 129 33.35 -14.56 0.23
CA ASN A 129 33.13 -13.33 0.99
C ASN A 129 31.62 -13.17 1.38
N LEU A 130 30.70 -13.51 0.50
CA LEU A 130 29.27 -13.50 0.79
C LEU A 130 28.91 -14.48 1.92
N LEU A 131 29.46 -15.71 1.88
CA LEU A 131 29.29 -16.69 2.94
C LEU A 131 29.83 -16.21 4.28
N LYS A 132 31.04 -15.65 4.30
CA LYS A 132 31.62 -15.09 5.53
C LYS A 132 30.75 -13.97 6.12
N GLN A 133 30.22 -13.10 5.25
CA GLN A 133 29.34 -12.01 5.68
C GLN A 133 28.04 -12.56 6.25
N LEU A 134 27.37 -13.51 5.58
CA LEU A 134 26.12 -14.11 6.04
C LEU A 134 26.31 -14.96 7.30
N SER A 135 27.44 -15.67 7.44
CA SER A 135 27.74 -16.42 8.68
C SER A 135 28.03 -15.52 9.86
N ALA A 136 28.58 -14.33 9.64
CA ALA A 136 28.84 -13.35 10.70
C ALA A 136 27.57 -12.59 11.15
N SER A 137 26.71 -12.22 10.20
CA SER A 137 25.50 -11.40 10.47
C SER A 137 24.22 -12.22 10.66
N GLY A 138 24.22 -13.51 10.30
CA GLY A 138 23.06 -14.41 10.35
C GLY A 138 21.96 -14.09 9.32
N LYS A 139 21.60 -12.81 9.19
CA LYS A 139 20.61 -12.30 8.25
C LYS A 139 21.07 -10.96 7.71
N SER A 140 20.97 -10.74 6.40
CA SER A 140 21.27 -9.46 5.78
C SER A 140 20.21 -9.09 4.76
N SER A 141 19.86 -7.80 4.66
CA SER A 141 18.93 -7.36 3.63
C SER A 141 19.58 -7.38 2.25
N LEU A 142 18.77 -7.62 1.23
CA LEU A 142 19.25 -7.61 -0.17
C LEU A 142 19.84 -6.25 -0.55
N THR A 143 19.36 -5.18 0.08
CA THR A 143 19.85 -3.80 -0.12
C THR A 143 21.23 -3.60 0.48
N GLU A 144 21.48 -4.12 1.68
CA GLU A 144 22.80 -4.08 2.33
C GLU A 144 23.83 -4.90 1.55
N LEU A 145 23.47 -6.10 1.10
CA LEU A 145 24.36 -6.93 0.29
C LEU A 145 24.74 -6.25 -1.04
N LYS A 146 23.81 -5.55 -1.68
CA LYS A 146 24.10 -4.75 -2.86
C LYS A 146 25.02 -3.57 -2.55
N ALA A 147 24.83 -2.89 -1.43
CA ALA A 147 25.71 -1.79 -1.00
C ALA A 147 27.14 -2.27 -0.71
N LEU A 148 27.30 -3.52 -0.25
CA LEU A 148 28.60 -4.20 -0.08
C LEU A 148 29.20 -4.71 -1.41
N GLY A 149 28.56 -4.45 -2.55
CA GLY A 149 29.06 -4.79 -3.87
C GLY A 149 28.70 -6.20 -4.38
N PHE A 150 27.78 -6.92 -3.68
CA PHE A 150 27.32 -8.22 -4.15
C PHE A 150 26.25 -8.07 -5.24
N ASN A 151 26.43 -8.72 -6.37
CA ASN A 151 25.47 -8.71 -7.48
C ASN A 151 24.34 -9.72 -7.19
N LYS A 152 23.11 -9.39 -7.65
CA LYS A 152 21.93 -10.25 -7.51
C LYS A 152 22.20 -11.67 -8.04
N LYS A 153 22.87 -11.80 -9.18
CA LYS A 153 23.25 -13.11 -9.74
C LYS A 153 24.12 -13.97 -8.79
N THR A 154 25.00 -13.33 -8.01
CA THR A 154 25.83 -14.02 -7.03
C THR A 154 25.00 -14.50 -5.83
N ILE A 155 23.96 -13.78 -5.47
CA ILE A 155 23.05 -14.11 -4.37
C ILE A 155 22.10 -15.24 -4.78
N ASP A 156 21.56 -15.19 -6.00
CA ASP A 156 20.60 -16.19 -6.54
C ASP A 156 21.28 -17.54 -6.90
N THR A 157 22.62 -17.62 -6.87
CA THR A 157 23.38 -18.85 -7.17
C THR A 157 23.55 -19.76 -5.93
N PHE A 158 23.12 -19.31 -4.77
CA PHE A 158 23.08 -20.04 -3.49
C PHE A 158 21.67 -20.51 -3.14
#